data_0aa60ca4dc6761135884856ae0cb4e64
#
_entry.id   0aa60ca4dc6761135884856ae0cb4e64
#
_cell.length_a   1.000
_cell.length_b   1.000
_cell.length_c   1.000
_cell.angle_alpha   90.00
_cell.angle_beta   90.00
_cell.angle_gamma   90.00
#
_symmetry.space_group_name_H-M   'P 1'
#
loop_
_entity.id
_entity.type
_entity.pdbx_description
1 polymer ?
#
loop_
_entity_poly.entity_id
_entity_poly.type
_entity_poly.pdbx_seq_one_letter_code
_entity_poly.pdbx_strand_id
1 'polypeptide(L)'
;MVQDSGTGSGVAASFLPQPSAPRSLRALAGLSLKRNGGRRAAELVAAILALSGVAMFAFPAVTDVFNRYQQRHVKLELGSPSFQQLYQEHRIPVGKGLTRLVIDNSRVKVNTVVVEGTTLAALEAGAGHYVDTPFPCEQGNVGIAGHRTTYGRPFNKIDQMHPGDTVDLITPFARCTYQVVRPFGGHSNPFVVLPNDYSVVGQSGALGSGQWLTLTSCHPLGSDSHRIVLRLKLVKETFTNRSKAGSA
;
A
#
# COMPACT_ATOMS: atom_id res chain seq x y z
N MET A 1 81.67 -57.85 -71.18
CA MET A 1 81.01 -59.01 -70.61
C MET A 1 79.91 -58.48 -69.70
N VAL A 2 78.73 -58.50 -70.19
CA VAL A 2 77.67 -59.44 -70.01
C VAL A 2 76.85 -59.08 -68.71
N GLN A 3 75.70 -58.62 -69.00
CA GLN A 3 74.35 -59.07 -68.61
C GLN A 3 73.92 -58.64 -67.17
N ASP A 4 72.77 -58.46 -66.80
CA ASP A 4 71.45 -58.34 -67.46
C ASP A 4 70.36 -57.98 -66.41
N SER A 5 69.46 -57.25 -66.85
CA SER A 5 68.04 -57.29 -66.56
C SER A 5 67.47 -57.56 -65.15
N GLY A 6 66.51 -56.83 -64.82
CA GLY A 6 65.47 -57.20 -63.81
C GLY A 6 64.53 -56.09 -63.44
N THR A 7 63.57 -55.82 -64.29
CA THR A 7 62.42 -55.02 -64.04
C THR A 7 61.50 -55.64 -63.00
N GLY A 8 60.97 -54.82 -62.07
CA GLY A 8 59.92 -55.16 -61.12
C GLY A 8 59.24 -53.93 -60.64
N SER A 9 58.30 -53.48 -61.43
CA SER A 9 57.35 -52.41 -61.05
C SER A 9 56.34 -52.92 -60.03
N GLY A 10 56.46 -52.48 -58.80
CA GLY A 10 55.42 -52.65 -57.74
C GLY A 10 54.64 -51.39 -57.60
N VAL A 11 53.43 -51.40 -58.08
CA VAL A 11 52.47 -50.31 -57.92
C VAL A 11 52.01 -50.28 -56.43
N ALA A 12 52.44 -49.28 -55.69
CA ALA A 12 51.94 -49.03 -54.38
C ALA A 12 50.53 -48.44 -54.50
N ALA A 13 49.54 -49.26 -54.18
CA ALA A 13 48.14 -48.79 -54.03
C ALA A 13 48.06 -47.83 -52.84
N SER A 14 47.84 -46.55 -53.14
CA SER A 14 47.54 -45.53 -52.15
C SER A 14 46.19 -45.82 -51.47
N PHE A 15 46.22 -46.23 -50.24
CA PHE A 15 45.04 -46.33 -49.39
C PHE A 15 44.54 -44.91 -49.07
N LEU A 16 43.51 -44.43 -49.76
CA LEU A 16 42.76 -43.26 -49.34
C LEU A 16 41.92 -43.62 -48.13
N PRO A 17 41.95 -42.82 -47.05
CA PRO A 17 41.10 -43.06 -45.90
C PRO A 17 39.62 -42.94 -46.32
N GLN A 18 38.87 -43.98 -46.06
CA GLN A 18 37.40 -43.96 -46.27
C GLN A 18 36.76 -42.87 -45.41
N PRO A 19 35.84 -42.06 -45.95
CA PRO A 19 35.12 -41.10 -45.17
C PRO A 19 34.29 -41.81 -44.12
N SER A 20 34.47 -41.46 -42.85
CA SER A 20 33.72 -41.98 -41.73
C SER A 20 32.23 -41.74 -41.99
N ALA A 21 31.41 -42.75 -41.77
CA ALA A 21 29.95 -42.70 -41.96
C ALA A 21 29.35 -41.47 -41.24
N PRO A 22 28.33 -40.80 -41.81
CA PRO A 22 27.76 -39.63 -41.21
C PRO A 22 27.18 -39.97 -39.82
N ARG A 23 27.58 -39.23 -38.83
CA ARG A 23 26.99 -39.30 -37.47
C ARG A 23 25.49 -39.29 -37.63
N SER A 24 24.80 -40.31 -37.11
CA SER A 24 23.38 -40.56 -37.34
C SER A 24 22.55 -39.27 -37.17
N LEU A 25 21.67 -38.96 -38.11
CA LEU A 25 20.75 -37.83 -38.10
C LEU A 25 19.97 -37.74 -36.76
N ARG A 26 19.77 -38.89 -36.10
CA ARG A 26 19.16 -38.98 -34.76
C ARG A 26 20.00 -38.30 -33.67
N ALA A 27 21.35 -38.38 -33.74
CA ALA A 27 22.22 -37.70 -32.75
C ALA A 27 22.20 -36.18 -32.94
N LEU A 28 22.16 -35.70 -34.17
CA LEU A 28 22.02 -34.27 -34.48
C LEU A 28 20.64 -33.72 -34.10
N ALA A 29 19.57 -34.51 -34.37
CA ALA A 29 18.22 -34.15 -33.98
C ALA A 29 18.08 -34.07 -32.42
N GLY A 30 18.68 -35.02 -31.69
CA GLY A 30 18.69 -35.01 -30.22
C GLY A 30 19.40 -33.81 -29.62
N LEU A 31 20.53 -33.37 -30.20
CA LEU A 31 21.26 -32.17 -29.78
C LEU A 31 20.47 -30.89 -30.08
N SER A 32 19.79 -30.83 -31.21
CA SER A 32 18.93 -29.70 -31.58
C SER A 32 17.69 -29.58 -30.69
N LEU A 33 17.04 -30.70 -30.37
CA LEU A 33 15.90 -30.73 -29.45
C LEU A 33 16.27 -30.32 -28.03
N LYS A 34 17.41 -30.80 -27.48
CA LYS A 34 17.90 -30.44 -26.15
C LYS A 34 18.29 -28.96 -26.05
N ARG A 35 18.88 -28.41 -27.11
CA ARG A 35 19.25 -26.97 -27.15
C ARG A 35 18.00 -26.07 -27.23
N ASN A 36 16.99 -26.48 -28.01
CA ASN A 36 15.74 -25.74 -28.13
C ASN A 36 14.89 -25.83 -26.84
N GLY A 37 14.93 -26.94 -26.12
CA GLY A 37 14.28 -27.10 -24.82
C GLY A 37 14.85 -26.14 -23.77
N GLY A 38 16.17 -26.06 -23.65
CA GLY A 38 16.84 -25.14 -22.74
C GLY A 38 16.56 -23.66 -23.06
N ARG A 39 16.56 -23.29 -24.34
CA ARG A 39 16.22 -21.93 -24.78
C ARG A 39 14.78 -21.57 -24.47
N ARG A 40 13.81 -22.43 -24.76
CA ARG A 40 12.39 -22.22 -24.43
C ARG A 40 12.19 -22.08 -22.91
N ALA A 41 12.86 -22.91 -22.10
CA ALA A 41 12.81 -22.80 -20.65
C ALA A 41 13.35 -21.44 -20.17
N ALA A 42 14.47 -20.96 -20.71
CA ALA A 42 15.02 -19.65 -20.40
C ALA A 42 14.08 -18.51 -20.83
N GLU A 43 13.47 -18.60 -21.99
CA GLU A 43 12.48 -17.62 -22.47
C GLU A 43 11.24 -17.57 -21.57
N LEU A 44 10.74 -18.73 -21.10
CA LEU A 44 9.62 -18.80 -20.14
C LEU A 44 9.98 -18.17 -18.80
N VAL A 45 11.16 -18.49 -18.26
CA VAL A 45 11.64 -17.89 -16.99
C VAL A 45 11.77 -16.37 -17.15
N ALA A 46 12.36 -15.90 -18.24
CA ALA A 46 12.48 -14.45 -18.50
C ALA A 46 11.08 -13.79 -18.62
N ALA A 47 10.13 -14.41 -19.29
CA ALA A 47 8.76 -13.92 -19.39
C ALA A 47 8.07 -13.85 -18.01
N ILE A 48 8.21 -14.90 -17.20
CA ILE A 48 7.66 -14.91 -15.83
C ILE A 48 8.27 -13.79 -14.98
N LEU A 49 9.59 -13.61 -15.04
CA LEU A 49 10.27 -12.54 -14.29
C LEU A 49 9.82 -11.16 -14.78
N ALA A 50 9.69 -10.97 -16.09
CA ALA A 50 9.19 -9.71 -16.65
C ALA A 50 7.75 -9.43 -16.23
N LEU A 51 6.86 -10.41 -16.29
CA LEU A 51 5.47 -10.27 -15.85
C LEU A 51 5.37 -10.00 -14.34
N SER A 52 6.18 -10.68 -13.53
CA SER A 52 6.25 -10.45 -12.09
C SER A 52 6.71 -9.03 -11.77
N GLY A 53 7.72 -8.54 -12.50
CA GLY A 53 8.20 -7.17 -12.37
C GLY A 53 7.09 -6.16 -12.72
N VAL A 54 6.43 -6.33 -13.86
CA VAL A 54 5.30 -5.47 -14.25
C VAL A 54 4.19 -5.49 -13.21
N ALA A 55 3.81 -6.68 -12.72
CA ALA A 55 2.76 -6.82 -11.70
C ALA A 55 3.14 -6.08 -10.40
N MET A 56 4.39 -6.18 -9.96
CA MET A 56 4.89 -5.51 -8.77
C MET A 56 4.85 -3.98 -8.91
N PHE A 57 5.26 -3.44 -10.05
CA PHE A 57 5.19 -2.00 -10.31
C PHE A 57 3.77 -1.48 -10.53
N ALA A 58 2.88 -2.30 -11.12
CA ALA A 58 1.48 -1.93 -11.34
C ALA A 58 0.64 -2.00 -10.06
N PHE A 59 1.03 -2.79 -9.06
CA PHE A 59 0.24 -3.05 -7.86
C PHE A 59 -0.25 -1.78 -7.13
N PRO A 60 0.57 -0.74 -6.86
CA PRO A 60 0.09 0.48 -6.22
C PRO A 60 -0.97 1.21 -7.05
N ALA A 61 -0.82 1.23 -8.38
CA ALA A 61 -1.79 1.89 -9.26
C ALA A 61 -3.13 1.14 -9.27
N VAL A 62 -3.10 -0.19 -9.29
CA VAL A 62 -4.31 -1.03 -9.23
C VAL A 62 -5.04 -0.83 -7.90
N THR A 63 -4.31 -0.84 -6.78
CA THR A 63 -4.90 -0.61 -5.46
C THR A 63 -5.46 0.80 -5.30
N ASP A 64 -4.85 1.80 -5.92
CA ASP A 64 -5.38 3.18 -5.92
C ASP A 64 -6.68 3.31 -6.74
N VAL A 65 -6.80 2.59 -7.87
CA VAL A 65 -8.05 2.52 -8.65
C VAL A 65 -9.13 1.83 -7.84
N PHE A 66 -8.82 0.70 -7.20
CA PHE A 66 -9.73 -0.04 -6.33
C PHE A 66 -10.22 0.83 -5.17
N ASN A 67 -9.31 1.53 -4.48
CA ASN A 67 -9.67 2.44 -3.39
C ASN A 67 -10.60 3.57 -3.88
N ARG A 68 -10.33 4.17 -5.05
CA ARG A 68 -11.21 5.20 -5.63
C ARG A 68 -12.62 4.66 -5.90
N TYR A 69 -12.72 3.42 -6.36
CA TYR A 69 -14.01 2.75 -6.51
C TYR A 69 -14.71 2.59 -5.16
N GLN A 70 -14.02 2.06 -4.16
CA GLN A 70 -14.54 1.86 -2.80
C GLN A 70 -14.97 3.20 -2.16
N GLN A 71 -14.14 4.24 -2.25
CA GLN A 71 -14.45 5.57 -1.72
C GLN A 71 -15.74 6.19 -2.32
N ARG A 72 -16.07 5.85 -3.59
CA ARG A 72 -17.33 6.28 -4.22
C ARG A 72 -18.53 5.48 -3.72
N HIS A 73 -18.32 4.25 -3.26
CA HIS A 73 -19.38 3.34 -2.80
C HIS A 73 -19.55 3.36 -1.27
N VAL A 74 -18.53 3.79 -0.53
CA VAL A 74 -18.69 4.05 0.91
C VAL A 74 -19.57 5.27 1.09
N LYS A 75 -20.84 5.00 1.40
CA LYS A 75 -21.82 6.05 1.65
C LYS A 75 -21.49 6.75 2.97
N LEU A 76 -21.25 8.05 2.91
CA LEU A 76 -21.15 8.92 4.06
C LEU A 76 -22.35 9.88 4.04
N GLU A 77 -23.39 9.51 4.74
CA GLU A 77 -24.69 10.21 4.72
C GLU A 77 -24.82 11.15 5.92
N LEU A 78 -23.91 12.13 6.05
CA LEU A 78 -23.85 13.05 7.19
C LEU A 78 -25.19 13.76 7.50
N GLY A 79 -26.00 14.00 6.49
CA GLY A 79 -27.32 14.65 6.61
C GLY A 79 -28.48 13.69 6.91
N SER A 80 -28.27 12.36 6.84
CA SER A 80 -29.33 11.38 7.05
C SER A 80 -29.70 11.27 8.55
N PRO A 81 -30.98 11.36 8.93
CA PRO A 81 -31.41 11.20 10.32
C PRO A 81 -31.00 9.85 10.92
N SER A 82 -31.09 8.76 10.14
CA SER A 82 -30.71 7.42 10.59
C SER A 82 -29.21 7.32 10.85
N PHE A 83 -28.38 7.93 10.02
CA PHE A 83 -26.93 7.99 10.24
C PHE A 83 -26.59 8.83 11.47
N GLN A 84 -27.26 9.97 11.66
CA GLN A 84 -27.07 10.83 12.84
C GLN A 84 -27.41 10.09 14.14
N GLN A 85 -28.49 9.31 14.14
CA GLN A 85 -28.84 8.47 15.28
C GLN A 85 -27.77 7.41 15.57
N LEU A 86 -27.35 6.64 14.56
CA LEU A 86 -26.29 5.64 14.72
C LEU A 86 -24.97 6.25 15.23
N TYR A 87 -24.64 7.46 14.75
CA TYR A 87 -23.46 8.19 15.20
C TYR A 87 -23.57 8.58 16.67
N GLN A 88 -24.70 9.11 17.11
CA GLN A 88 -24.95 9.49 18.53
C GLN A 88 -24.95 8.27 19.46
N GLU A 89 -25.41 7.12 18.98
CA GLU A 89 -25.45 5.87 19.74
C GLU A 89 -24.12 5.10 19.68
N HIS A 90 -23.09 5.61 19.01
CA HIS A 90 -21.81 4.90 18.76
C HIS A 90 -21.99 3.52 18.10
N ARG A 91 -22.97 3.39 17.20
CA ARG A 91 -23.37 2.13 16.57
C ARG A 91 -23.10 2.09 15.07
N ILE A 92 -22.13 2.87 14.58
CA ILE A 92 -21.71 2.80 13.18
C ILE A 92 -21.05 1.43 12.94
N PRO A 93 -21.55 0.61 12.02
CA PRO A 93 -20.98 -0.72 11.78
C PRO A 93 -19.57 -0.63 11.17
N VAL A 94 -18.70 -1.58 11.53
CA VAL A 94 -17.35 -1.71 10.94
C VAL A 94 -17.43 -1.77 9.40
N GLY A 95 -16.57 -1.03 8.73
CA GLY A 95 -16.54 -0.87 7.28
C GLY A 95 -17.50 0.18 6.71
N LYS A 96 -18.35 0.81 7.53
CA LYS A 96 -19.21 1.93 7.11
C LYS A 96 -18.51 3.27 7.29
N GLY A 97 -18.86 4.24 6.45
CA GLY A 97 -18.34 5.60 6.56
C GLY A 97 -18.70 6.22 7.91
N LEU A 98 -17.71 6.77 8.61
CA LEU A 98 -17.85 7.41 9.91
C LEU A 98 -17.75 8.93 9.80
N THR A 99 -16.72 9.42 9.15
CA THR A 99 -16.40 10.84 9.03
C THR A 99 -15.63 11.10 7.74
N ARG A 100 -15.48 12.37 7.38
CA ARG A 100 -14.58 12.79 6.30
C ARG A 100 -13.35 13.48 6.88
N LEU A 101 -12.17 13.01 6.51
CA LEU A 101 -10.90 13.59 6.87
C LEU A 101 -10.38 14.47 5.72
N VAL A 102 -10.03 15.70 6.03
CA VAL A 102 -9.46 16.66 5.08
C VAL A 102 -8.15 17.23 5.63
N ILE A 103 -7.10 17.15 4.81
CA ILE A 103 -5.85 17.89 4.99
C ILE A 103 -5.66 18.71 3.72
N ASP A 104 -5.52 20.01 3.83
CA ASP A 104 -5.29 20.88 2.69
C ASP A 104 -4.24 21.96 3.02
N ASN A 105 -2.98 21.60 2.83
CA ASN A 105 -1.88 22.56 2.93
C ASN A 105 -0.96 22.44 1.70
N SER A 106 0.13 23.20 1.66
CA SER A 106 1.04 23.23 0.51
C SER A 106 1.79 21.91 0.28
N ARG A 107 1.97 21.08 1.32
CA ARG A 107 2.75 19.83 1.29
C ARG A 107 1.88 18.58 1.20
N VAL A 108 0.75 18.59 1.92
CA VAL A 108 -0.11 17.42 2.10
C VAL A 108 -1.55 17.78 1.70
N LYS A 109 -2.12 17.01 0.79
CA LYS A 109 -3.52 17.13 0.38
C LYS A 109 -4.18 15.77 0.50
N VAL A 110 -5.17 15.67 1.38
CA VAL A 110 -5.97 14.47 1.62
C VAL A 110 -7.44 14.85 1.69
N ASN A 111 -8.29 14.10 1.05
CA ASN A 111 -9.73 14.17 1.20
C ASN A 111 -10.27 12.74 1.07
N THR A 112 -10.55 12.12 2.21
CA THR A 112 -10.95 10.72 2.26
C THR A 112 -12.09 10.50 3.25
N VAL A 113 -12.94 9.52 2.95
CA VAL A 113 -13.88 9.01 3.95
C VAL A 113 -13.09 8.11 4.91
N VAL A 114 -13.27 8.34 6.19
CA VAL A 114 -12.82 7.45 7.25
C VAL A 114 -13.94 6.47 7.53
N VAL A 115 -13.64 5.18 7.52
CA VAL A 115 -14.59 4.11 7.86
C VAL A 115 -14.41 3.69 9.31
N GLU A 116 -15.44 3.12 9.91
CA GLU A 116 -15.36 2.50 11.22
C GLU A 116 -14.55 1.21 11.15
N GLY A 117 -13.57 1.02 12.03
CA GLY A 117 -12.69 -0.15 12.11
C GLY A 117 -11.39 -0.02 11.32
N THR A 118 -10.41 -0.84 11.74
CA THR A 118 -9.07 -0.92 11.15
C THR A 118 -8.75 -2.31 10.60
N THR A 119 -9.77 -3.09 10.26
CA THR A 119 -9.57 -4.36 9.53
C THR A 119 -8.95 -4.10 8.16
N LEU A 120 -8.32 -5.11 7.57
CA LEU A 120 -7.71 -4.97 6.24
C LEU A 120 -8.75 -4.44 5.22
N ALA A 121 -9.95 -5.03 5.18
CA ALA A 121 -11.02 -4.60 4.28
C ALA A 121 -11.47 -3.15 4.53
N ALA A 122 -11.50 -2.70 5.78
CA ALA A 122 -11.82 -1.31 6.13
C ALA A 122 -10.73 -0.35 5.60
N LEU A 123 -9.46 -0.69 5.82
CA LEU A 123 -8.32 0.12 5.37
C LEU A 123 -8.17 0.14 3.84
N GLU A 124 -8.56 -0.92 3.14
CA GLU A 124 -8.63 -0.93 1.67
C GLU A 124 -9.66 0.07 1.13
N ALA A 125 -10.74 0.30 1.87
CA ALA A 125 -11.76 1.27 1.51
C ALA A 125 -11.35 2.72 1.80
N GLY A 126 -10.43 2.96 2.76
CA GLY A 126 -9.98 4.31 3.10
C GLY A 126 -9.13 4.37 4.35
N ALA A 127 -9.14 5.51 5.05
CA ALA A 127 -8.64 5.55 6.41
C ALA A 127 -9.63 4.87 7.35
N GLY A 128 -9.15 4.24 8.42
CA GLY A 128 -9.96 3.48 9.37
C GLY A 128 -9.87 4.05 10.79
N HIS A 129 -11.00 4.18 11.45
CA HIS A 129 -11.09 4.58 12.85
C HIS A 129 -10.82 3.37 13.77
N TYR A 130 -10.03 3.56 14.83
CA TYR A 130 -9.83 2.53 15.85
C TYR A 130 -11.07 2.44 16.74
N VAL A 131 -11.80 1.33 16.69
CA VAL A 131 -13.11 1.13 17.34
C VAL A 131 -13.14 1.39 18.84
N ASP A 132 -12.02 1.21 19.53
CA ASP A 132 -11.90 1.42 20.97
C ASP A 132 -11.50 2.86 21.32
N THR A 133 -11.57 3.80 20.37
CA THR A 133 -11.27 5.22 20.58
C THR A 133 -12.55 6.07 20.44
N PRO A 134 -12.60 7.28 21.04
CA PRO A 134 -13.74 8.17 20.88
C PRO A 134 -14.04 8.50 19.43
N PHE A 135 -15.31 8.82 19.14
CA PHE A 135 -15.67 9.32 17.82
C PHE A 135 -15.09 10.72 17.58
N PRO A 136 -14.90 11.10 16.30
CA PRO A 136 -14.43 12.45 15.93
C PRO A 136 -15.21 13.55 16.65
N CYS A 137 -14.48 14.57 17.14
CA CYS A 137 -15.00 15.70 17.92
C CYS A 137 -15.34 15.40 19.39
N GLU A 138 -15.14 14.20 19.86
CA GLU A 138 -15.41 13.86 21.27
C GLU A 138 -14.18 14.04 22.16
N GLN A 139 -14.42 14.03 23.49
CA GLN A 139 -13.34 14.05 24.47
C GLN A 139 -12.52 12.78 24.42
N GLY A 140 -11.21 12.91 24.57
CA GLY A 140 -10.25 11.82 24.53
C GLY A 140 -9.40 11.82 23.26
N ASN A 141 -8.88 10.67 22.88
CA ASN A 141 -7.96 10.53 21.75
C ASN A 141 -8.59 9.72 20.60
N VAL A 142 -9.02 10.39 19.57
CA VAL A 142 -9.51 9.78 18.34
C VAL A 142 -8.36 9.15 17.57
N GLY A 143 -8.40 7.85 17.34
CA GLY A 143 -7.37 7.13 16.58
C GLY A 143 -7.81 6.87 15.14
N ILE A 144 -6.97 7.21 14.16
CA ILE A 144 -7.23 6.93 12.74
C ILE A 144 -5.98 6.33 12.10
N ALA A 145 -6.13 5.14 11.52
CA ALA A 145 -5.09 4.48 10.72
C ALA A 145 -5.30 4.72 9.22
N GLY A 146 -4.23 4.68 8.44
CA GLY A 146 -4.33 4.76 6.99
C GLY A 146 -3.11 4.19 6.29
N HIS A 147 -3.31 3.66 5.09
CA HIS A 147 -2.22 3.15 4.26
C HIS A 147 -1.24 4.25 3.85
N ARG A 148 0.03 3.85 3.69
CA ARG A 148 1.09 4.76 3.30
C ARG A 148 1.47 4.68 1.82
N THR A 149 1.37 3.49 1.21
CA THR A 149 1.87 3.22 -0.15
C THR A 149 0.85 2.61 -1.09
N THR A 150 -0.29 2.13 -0.57
CA THR A 150 -1.34 1.43 -1.32
C THR A 150 -2.72 1.97 -0.98
N TYR A 151 -3.73 1.57 -1.72
CA TYR A 151 -5.14 1.87 -1.47
C TYR A 151 -5.42 3.36 -1.23
N GLY A 152 -5.07 4.18 -2.23
CA GLY A 152 -5.25 5.63 -2.19
C GLY A 152 -4.26 6.38 -1.31
N ARG A 153 -3.46 5.69 -0.53
CA ARG A 153 -2.33 6.24 0.25
C ARG A 153 -2.69 7.49 1.06
N PRO A 154 -3.77 7.46 1.86
CA PRO A 154 -4.25 8.67 2.54
C PRO A 154 -3.18 9.30 3.43
N PHE A 155 -2.27 8.49 3.99
CA PHE A 155 -1.21 8.97 4.89
C PHE A 155 0.20 8.84 4.31
N ASN A 156 0.32 8.89 2.96
CA ASN A 156 1.62 8.81 2.28
C ASN A 156 2.62 9.85 2.79
N LYS A 157 2.16 11.07 3.05
CA LYS A 157 2.98 12.24 3.38
C LYS A 157 2.76 12.78 4.80
N ILE A 158 2.25 11.99 5.75
CA ILE A 158 2.03 12.49 7.12
C ILE A 158 3.32 12.87 7.83
N ASP A 159 4.47 12.33 7.39
CA ASP A 159 5.80 12.72 7.84
C ASP A 159 6.20 14.16 7.44
N GLN A 160 5.48 14.76 6.48
CA GLN A 160 5.68 16.14 6.04
C GLN A 160 4.76 17.13 6.76
N MET A 161 3.96 16.66 7.72
CA MET A 161 3.15 17.53 8.57
C MET A 161 4.03 18.16 9.66
N HIS A 162 3.86 19.46 9.87
CA HIS A 162 4.62 20.23 10.84
C HIS A 162 3.71 20.83 11.92
N PRO A 163 4.24 21.19 13.08
CA PRO A 163 3.49 21.92 14.09
C PRO A 163 2.79 23.14 13.50
N GLY A 164 1.51 23.27 13.78
CA GLY A 164 0.64 24.31 13.20
C GLY A 164 -0.19 23.88 12.01
N ASP A 165 0.18 22.82 11.26
CA ASP A 165 -0.66 22.25 10.21
C ASP A 165 -1.95 21.69 10.80
N THR A 166 -3.02 21.66 9.98
CA THR A 166 -4.35 21.27 10.47
C THR A 166 -4.92 20.06 9.70
N VAL A 167 -5.77 19.33 10.42
CA VAL A 167 -6.61 18.24 9.90
C VAL A 167 -8.05 18.52 10.33
N ASP A 168 -8.96 18.51 9.38
CA ASP A 168 -10.39 18.62 9.64
C ASP A 168 -11.04 17.24 9.65
N LEU A 169 -11.85 16.97 10.67
CA LEU A 169 -12.79 15.87 10.70
C LEU A 169 -14.21 16.44 10.59
N ILE A 170 -14.96 15.98 9.59
CA ILE A 170 -16.30 16.46 9.29
C ILE A 170 -17.29 15.36 9.69
N THR A 171 -18.06 15.64 10.73
CA THR A 171 -19.09 14.76 11.29
C THR A 171 -20.50 15.23 10.90
N PRO A 172 -21.57 14.49 11.23
CA PRO A 172 -22.94 14.96 11.07
C PRO A 172 -23.27 16.26 11.80
N PHE A 173 -22.53 16.55 12.88
CA PHE A 173 -22.88 17.62 13.83
C PHE A 173 -21.92 18.78 13.84
N ALA A 174 -20.65 18.52 13.49
CA ALA A 174 -19.59 19.51 13.56
C ALA A 174 -18.46 19.26 12.56
N ARG A 175 -17.73 20.32 12.26
CA ARG A 175 -16.38 20.26 11.70
C ARG A 175 -15.39 20.56 12.83
N CYS A 176 -14.51 19.61 13.10
CA CYS A 176 -13.49 19.69 14.13
C CYS A 176 -12.12 19.85 13.49
N THR A 177 -11.48 20.98 13.72
CA THR A 177 -10.14 21.27 13.24
C THR A 177 -9.14 20.92 14.32
N TYR A 178 -8.29 19.94 14.03
CA TYR A 178 -7.18 19.53 14.89
C TYR A 178 -5.88 20.08 14.33
N GLN A 179 -5.02 20.58 15.20
CA GLN A 179 -3.73 21.14 14.82
C GLN A 179 -2.58 20.25 15.33
N VAL A 180 -1.58 20.05 14.46
CA VAL A 180 -0.36 19.32 14.82
C VAL A 180 0.34 20.05 15.96
N VAL A 181 0.53 19.36 17.07
CA VAL A 181 1.19 19.92 18.25
C VAL A 181 2.70 19.90 18.10
N ARG A 182 3.37 20.78 18.85
CA ARG A 182 4.84 20.77 18.96
C ARG A 182 5.31 19.46 19.59
N PRO A 183 6.59 19.08 19.41
CA PRO A 183 7.16 17.95 20.12
C PRO A 183 6.90 18.02 21.63
N PHE A 184 6.51 16.90 22.24
CA PHE A 184 6.21 16.83 23.67
C PHE A 184 6.53 15.43 24.22
N GLY A 185 6.72 15.32 25.52
CA GLY A 185 6.99 14.04 26.18
C GLY A 185 8.30 13.38 25.72
N GLY A 186 9.28 14.17 25.23
CA GLY A 186 10.56 13.67 24.73
C GLY A 186 10.52 13.11 23.32
N HIS A 187 9.36 13.15 22.62
CA HIS A 187 9.20 12.68 21.25
C HIS A 187 9.11 13.84 20.27
N SER A 188 9.69 13.66 19.06
CA SER A 188 9.36 14.49 17.91
C SER A 188 7.88 14.32 17.53
N ASN A 189 7.35 15.18 16.68
CA ASN A 189 6.01 15.00 16.11
C ASN A 189 6.05 15.35 14.62
N PRO A 190 5.96 14.36 13.74
CA PRO A 190 5.67 12.94 14.00
C PRO A 190 6.80 12.15 14.65
N PHE A 191 6.48 10.99 15.23
CA PHE A 191 7.42 10.05 15.82
C PHE A 191 7.14 8.61 15.36
N VAL A 192 8.04 7.66 15.71
CA VAL A 192 7.96 6.27 15.23
C VAL A 192 7.88 5.31 16.42
N VAL A 193 7.03 4.28 16.30
CA VAL A 193 6.84 3.23 17.29
C VAL A 193 6.81 1.84 16.64
N LEU A 194 6.83 0.80 17.44
CA LEU A 194 6.63 -0.57 16.97
C LEU A 194 5.17 -0.82 16.54
N PRO A 195 4.91 -1.77 15.64
CA PRO A 195 3.57 -2.03 15.10
C PRO A 195 2.53 -2.44 16.16
N ASN A 196 2.97 -3.05 17.25
CA ASN A 196 2.15 -3.53 18.35
C ASN A 196 2.03 -2.55 19.53
N ASP A 197 2.59 -1.35 19.40
CA ASP A 197 2.44 -0.32 20.42
C ASP A 197 1.11 0.42 20.25
N TYR A 198 0.04 -0.18 20.75
CA TYR A 198 -1.31 0.41 20.74
C TYR A 198 -1.51 1.50 21.78
N SER A 199 -0.56 1.73 22.69
CA SER A 199 -0.64 2.81 23.68
C SER A 199 -0.76 4.19 23.03
N VAL A 200 -0.25 4.33 21.79
CA VAL A 200 -0.30 5.59 21.03
C VAL A 200 -1.72 6.02 20.67
N VAL A 201 -2.67 5.10 20.54
CA VAL A 201 -4.08 5.41 20.32
C VAL A 201 -4.93 5.29 21.59
N GLY A 202 -4.35 4.75 22.66
CA GLY A 202 -5.04 4.59 23.95
C GLY A 202 -5.43 5.91 24.58
N GLN A 203 -6.36 5.83 25.53
CA GLN A 203 -6.87 6.97 26.32
C GLN A 203 -5.98 7.29 27.53
N SER A 204 -4.84 6.61 27.68
CA SER A 204 -3.94 6.77 28.82
C SER A 204 -3.37 8.19 28.91
N GLY A 205 -3.22 8.67 30.16
CA GLY A 205 -2.90 10.04 30.55
C GLY A 205 -1.64 10.70 29.98
N ALA A 206 -0.92 10.05 29.06
CA ALA A 206 0.24 10.65 28.38
C ALA A 206 -0.12 11.87 27.51
N LEU A 207 -1.40 11.98 27.08
CA LEU A 207 -1.89 13.11 26.27
C LEU A 207 -2.50 14.24 27.13
N GLY A 208 -2.78 13.98 28.40
CA GLY A 208 -3.55 14.89 29.22
C GLY A 208 -5.03 14.99 28.83
N SER A 209 -5.77 15.86 29.50
CA SER A 209 -7.18 16.10 29.21
C SER A 209 -7.36 16.85 27.88
N GLY A 210 -8.51 16.66 27.23
CA GLY A 210 -8.91 17.36 26.02
C GLY A 210 -9.27 16.45 24.87
N GLN A 211 -9.40 17.06 23.69
CA GLN A 211 -9.78 16.38 22.46
C GLN A 211 -8.54 16.25 21.57
N TRP A 212 -8.12 15.02 21.37
CA TRP A 212 -6.92 14.68 20.62
C TRP A 212 -7.25 13.88 19.39
N LEU A 213 -6.37 13.95 18.40
CA LEU A 213 -6.38 13.11 17.20
C LEU A 213 -5.01 12.50 17.02
N THR A 214 -4.96 11.18 16.85
CA THR A 214 -3.75 10.44 16.54
C THR A 214 -3.91 9.77 15.17
N LEU A 215 -3.07 10.15 14.22
CA LEU A 215 -2.98 9.50 12.93
C LEU A 215 -1.82 8.51 12.93
N THR A 216 -2.05 7.30 12.42
CA THR A 216 -1.03 6.25 12.33
C THR A 216 -0.90 5.70 10.91
N SER A 217 0.32 5.37 10.51
CA SER A 217 0.59 4.73 9.21
C SER A 217 1.84 3.86 9.27
N CYS A 218 2.03 3.02 8.26
CA CYS A 218 3.23 2.18 8.15
C CYS A 218 4.50 3.02 7.96
N HIS A 219 5.63 2.53 8.51
CA HIS A 219 6.95 3.18 8.40
C HIS A 219 8.07 2.12 8.39
N PRO A 220 9.17 2.35 7.61
CA PRO A 220 9.32 3.35 6.55
C PRO A 220 8.39 3.11 5.34
N LEU A 221 8.45 3.99 4.34
CA LEU A 221 7.69 3.82 3.09
C LEU A 221 7.99 2.45 2.45
N GLY A 222 6.93 1.68 2.14
CA GLY A 222 7.05 0.35 1.57
C GLY A 222 7.32 -0.77 2.58
N SER A 223 7.37 -0.46 3.89
CA SER A 223 7.55 -1.43 4.98
C SER A 223 6.50 -1.21 6.06
N ASP A 224 6.14 -2.28 6.74
CA ASP A 224 5.24 -2.29 7.89
C ASP A 224 5.97 -2.58 9.23
N SER A 225 7.30 -2.53 9.23
CA SER A 225 8.15 -2.84 10.39
C SER A 225 7.91 -1.91 11.58
N HIS A 226 7.43 -0.68 11.33
CA HIS A 226 7.12 0.32 12.34
C HIS A 226 5.81 1.06 11.99
N ARG A 227 5.37 1.93 12.90
CA ARG A 227 4.31 2.90 12.66
C ARG A 227 4.82 4.32 12.86
N ILE A 228 4.53 5.19 11.92
CA ILE A 228 4.65 6.64 12.11
C ILE A 228 3.37 7.14 12.76
N VAL A 229 3.52 8.00 13.75
CA VAL A 229 2.44 8.54 14.56
C VAL A 229 2.49 10.06 14.49
N LEU A 230 1.36 10.68 14.18
CA LEU A 230 1.19 12.13 14.20
C LEU A 230 0.11 12.48 15.22
N ARG A 231 0.44 13.43 16.14
CA ARG A 231 -0.46 13.88 17.19
C ARG A 231 -0.96 15.28 16.95
N LEU A 232 -2.26 15.45 17.14
CA LEU A 232 -2.93 16.72 16.95
C LEU A 232 -3.89 16.97 18.12
N LYS A 233 -4.13 18.25 18.41
CA LYS A 233 -5.09 18.70 19.43
C LYS A 233 -6.17 19.54 18.79
N LEU A 234 -7.41 19.39 19.24
CA LEU A 234 -8.52 20.21 18.78
C LEU A 234 -8.24 21.70 19.08
N VAL A 235 -8.39 22.53 18.06
CA VAL A 235 -8.23 24.00 18.17
C VAL A 235 -9.50 24.74 17.78
N LYS A 236 -10.40 24.10 17.03
CA LYS A 236 -11.65 24.73 16.60
C LYS A 236 -12.72 23.68 16.37
N GLU A 237 -13.92 23.96 16.85
CA GLU A 237 -15.14 23.23 16.53
C GLU A 237 -16.17 24.18 15.93
N THR A 238 -16.78 23.78 14.81
CA THR A 238 -17.81 24.55 14.13
C THR A 238 -19.01 23.65 13.91
N PHE A 239 -20.09 23.90 14.64
CA PHE A 239 -21.31 23.11 14.53
C PHE A 239 -22.00 23.34 13.19
N THR A 240 -22.47 22.27 12.58
CA THR A 240 -23.37 22.33 11.42
C THR A 240 -24.72 22.86 11.88
N ASN A 241 -25.15 24.02 11.35
CA ASN A 241 -26.42 24.65 11.75
C ASN A 241 -27.60 23.68 11.62
N ARG A 242 -28.18 23.31 12.75
CA ARG A 242 -29.41 22.52 12.88
C ARG A 242 -30.67 23.39 12.75
N SER A 243 -30.56 24.59 12.14
CA SER A 243 -31.70 25.49 12.01
C SER A 243 -32.23 25.52 10.58
N LYS A 244 -33.14 24.57 10.22
CA LYS A 244 -34.26 24.77 9.27
C LYS A 244 -35.12 23.52 9.01
N ALA A 245 -35.24 22.62 9.96
CA ALA A 245 -36.16 21.48 9.82
C ALA A 245 -37.13 21.32 11.00
N GLY A 246 -37.61 22.44 11.54
CA GLY A 246 -38.51 22.41 12.69
C GLY A 246 -39.43 23.64 12.76
N SER A 247 -39.95 24.10 11.61
CA SER A 247 -41.10 25.03 11.59
C SER A 247 -41.76 24.97 10.20
N ALA A 248 -42.56 23.98 9.98
CA ALA A 248 -43.65 23.97 9.03
C ALA A 248 -44.66 22.91 9.46
#